data_8984720cd75ae22adcc53e312fc729fd
#
_entry.id   8984720cd75ae22adcc53e312fc729fd
#
_cell.length_a   1.000
_cell.length_b   1.000
_cell.length_c   1.000
_cell.angle_alpha   90.00
_cell.angle_beta   90.00
_cell.angle_gamma   90.00
#
_symmetry.space_group_name_H-M   'P 1'
#
loop_
_entity.id
_entity.type
_entity.pdbx_description
1 polymer ?
#
loop_
_entity_poly.entity_id
_entity_poly.type
_entity_poly.pdbx_seq_one_letter_code
_entity_poly.pdbx_strand_id
1 'polypeptide(L)'
;MHTYLPGFALVTQHRCDPDPSPDRARTLQRRLEALCDLGAAEFLFPRSAFRQDTAGRVPTLLLAEQLAERYGASVEATARRLVDMRGPALFLALEQGCRPRGPREEPKLRVQWIHLSGGWPFVPRHKSVPGDSLLARPLSGERVEEAATLTGLAATPIQNVRVSAGFYPYADSHGTQHTRVLALITSAHPSRRRRAA
;
A
#
# COMPACT_ATOMS: atom_id res chain seq x y z
N MET A 1 -17.39 7.44 -12.73
CA MET A 1 -16.06 7.46 -13.35
C MET A 1 -15.95 6.60 -14.60
N HIS A 2 -16.58 5.41 -14.63
CA HIS A 2 -16.59 4.50 -15.79
C HIS A 2 -17.06 5.15 -17.10
N THR A 3 -18.00 6.09 -17.03
CA THR A 3 -18.59 6.77 -18.19
C THR A 3 -17.63 7.66 -18.98
N TYR A 4 -16.46 7.98 -18.42
CA TYR A 4 -15.46 8.84 -19.06
C TYR A 4 -14.32 8.08 -19.74
N LEU A 5 -14.32 6.74 -19.66
CA LEU A 5 -13.32 5.92 -20.31
C LEU A 5 -13.69 5.70 -21.79
N PRO A 6 -12.74 5.78 -22.72
CA PRO A 6 -12.99 5.48 -24.13
C PRO A 6 -13.63 4.08 -24.28
N GLY A 7 -14.71 3.99 -25.03
CA GLY A 7 -15.47 2.75 -25.19
C GLY A 7 -16.52 2.48 -24.10
N PHE A 8 -16.52 3.24 -22.99
CA PHE A 8 -17.49 3.10 -21.91
C PHE A 8 -18.74 3.95 -22.10
N ALA A 9 -18.58 5.11 -22.73
CA ALA A 9 -19.64 6.12 -22.84
C ALA A 9 -20.88 5.67 -23.63
N LEU A 10 -20.78 4.55 -24.33
CA LEU A 10 -21.86 4.07 -25.23
C LEU A 10 -22.42 2.72 -24.81
N VAL A 11 -21.98 2.15 -23.68
CA VAL A 11 -22.32 0.77 -23.40
C VAL A 11 -23.00 0.64 -22.04
N THR A 12 -24.27 0.89 -22.01
CA THR A 12 -25.20 0.30 -21.04
C THR A 12 -25.12 -1.26 -21.05
N GLN A 13 -24.33 -1.82 -21.94
CA GLN A 13 -24.25 -3.25 -22.25
C GLN A 13 -22.95 -3.94 -21.82
N HIS A 14 -22.03 -3.29 -21.12
CA HIS A 14 -20.87 -3.99 -20.54
C HIS A 14 -21.24 -5.10 -19.56
N ARG A 15 -22.48 -5.10 -19.08
CA ARG A 15 -23.03 -6.17 -18.25
C ARG A 15 -23.67 -7.31 -19.04
N CYS A 16 -23.75 -7.18 -20.36
CA CYS A 16 -24.48 -8.09 -21.23
C CYS A 16 -23.64 -8.56 -22.42
N ASP A 17 -22.33 -8.80 -22.23
CA ASP A 17 -21.58 -9.56 -23.23
C ASP A 17 -22.11 -11.01 -23.18
N PRO A 18 -22.78 -11.51 -24.22
CA PRO A 18 -23.52 -12.76 -24.14
C PRO A 18 -22.66 -13.98 -23.97
N ASP A 19 -21.32 -13.88 -24.08
CA ASP A 19 -20.43 -15.03 -23.85
C ASP A 19 -18.96 -14.66 -23.55
N PRO A 20 -18.65 -14.03 -22.42
CA PRO A 20 -17.28 -14.07 -21.96
C PRO A 20 -17.07 -15.38 -21.23
N SER A 21 -16.09 -16.17 -21.67
CA SER A 21 -15.58 -17.22 -20.77
C SER A 21 -15.33 -16.60 -19.38
N PRO A 22 -15.65 -17.30 -18.28
CA PRO A 22 -15.50 -16.74 -16.92
C PRO A 22 -14.13 -16.10 -16.65
N ASP A 23 -13.08 -16.61 -17.28
CA ASP A 23 -11.71 -16.09 -17.15
C ASP A 23 -11.50 -14.78 -17.91
N ARG A 24 -12.11 -14.63 -19.09
CA ARG A 24 -12.06 -13.40 -19.87
C ARG A 24 -12.83 -12.27 -19.19
N ALA A 25 -14.01 -12.59 -18.67
CA ALA A 25 -14.83 -11.65 -17.90
C ALA A 25 -14.08 -11.16 -16.64
N ARG A 26 -13.48 -12.08 -15.87
CA ARG A 26 -12.65 -11.73 -14.71
C ARG A 26 -11.44 -10.88 -15.07
N THR A 27 -10.79 -11.16 -16.19
CA THR A 27 -9.64 -10.39 -16.67
C THR A 27 -10.05 -8.98 -17.08
N LEU A 28 -11.16 -8.83 -17.79
CA LEU A 28 -11.71 -7.54 -18.18
C LEU A 28 -12.12 -6.73 -16.96
N GLN A 29 -12.84 -7.33 -16.01
CA GLN A 29 -13.25 -6.68 -14.76
C GLN A 29 -12.04 -6.15 -13.99
N ARG A 30 -10.98 -6.95 -13.82
CA ARG A 30 -9.75 -6.51 -13.14
C ARG A 30 -9.08 -5.33 -13.85
N ARG A 31 -9.07 -5.33 -15.18
CA ARG A 31 -8.50 -4.20 -15.96
C ARG A 31 -9.33 -2.93 -15.78
N LEU A 32 -10.63 -3.04 -15.76
CA LEU A 32 -11.53 -1.91 -15.54
C LEU A 32 -11.37 -1.34 -14.12
N GLU A 33 -11.32 -2.19 -13.12
CA GLU A 33 -11.04 -1.79 -11.74
C GLU A 33 -9.70 -1.05 -11.62
N ALA A 34 -8.64 -1.60 -12.22
CA ALA A 34 -7.33 -0.95 -12.23
C ALA A 34 -7.34 0.43 -12.92
N LEU A 35 -8.08 0.59 -14.03
CA LEU A 35 -8.24 1.88 -14.69
C LEU A 35 -9.05 2.87 -13.84
N CYS A 36 -10.07 2.40 -13.14
CA CYS A 36 -10.85 3.22 -12.22
C CYS A 36 -10.02 3.69 -11.03
N ASP A 37 -9.22 2.78 -10.46
CA ASP A 37 -8.30 3.11 -9.37
C ASP A 37 -7.25 4.13 -9.80
N LEU A 38 -6.69 3.97 -10.99
CA LEU A 38 -5.73 4.93 -11.56
C LEU A 38 -6.38 6.31 -11.77
N GLY A 39 -7.59 6.34 -12.34
CA GLY A 39 -8.34 7.56 -12.54
C GLY A 39 -8.72 8.23 -11.23
N ALA A 40 -9.18 7.48 -10.24
CA ALA A 40 -9.49 7.98 -8.90
C ALA A 40 -8.24 8.58 -8.23
N ALA A 41 -7.10 7.89 -8.36
CA ALA A 41 -5.83 8.39 -7.84
C ALA A 41 -5.39 9.71 -8.50
N GLU A 42 -5.60 9.89 -9.81
CA GLU A 42 -5.29 11.17 -10.48
C GLU A 42 -6.26 12.29 -10.09
N PHE A 43 -7.52 11.97 -9.78
CA PHE A 43 -8.49 12.96 -9.28
C PHE A 43 -8.15 13.41 -7.86
N LEU A 44 -7.89 12.47 -6.97
CA LEU A 44 -7.57 12.77 -5.57
C LEU A 44 -6.19 13.42 -5.42
N PHE A 45 -5.23 12.97 -6.20
CA PHE A 45 -3.83 13.38 -6.10
C PHE A 45 -3.30 13.78 -7.49
N PRO A 46 -3.68 14.95 -8.02
CA PRO A 46 -3.18 15.42 -9.31
C PRO A 46 -1.66 15.40 -9.34
N ARG A 47 -1.09 14.72 -10.34
CA ARG A 47 0.34 14.37 -10.37
C ARG A 47 1.27 15.57 -10.20
N SER A 48 0.95 16.69 -10.83
CA SER A 48 1.76 17.91 -10.75
C SER A 48 1.76 18.50 -9.34
N ALA A 49 0.58 18.68 -8.73
CA ALA A 49 0.42 19.21 -7.38
C ALA A 49 1.08 18.28 -6.34
N PHE A 50 0.81 16.98 -6.43
CA PHE A 50 1.38 16.02 -5.49
C PHE A 50 2.91 15.94 -5.57
N ARG A 51 3.50 16.07 -6.77
CA ARG A 51 4.96 16.17 -6.94
C ARG A 51 5.53 17.42 -6.27
N GLN A 52 4.86 18.54 -6.42
CA GLN A 52 5.26 19.81 -5.81
C GLN A 52 5.20 19.72 -4.29
N ASP A 53 4.13 19.19 -3.73
CA ASP A 53 3.92 19.05 -2.28
C ASP A 53 4.90 18.04 -1.63
N THR A 54 5.40 17.09 -2.39
CA THR A 54 6.35 16.08 -1.91
C THR A 54 7.80 16.39 -2.27
N ALA A 55 8.08 17.48 -3.00
CA ALA A 55 9.42 17.82 -3.44
C ALA A 55 10.37 18.03 -2.23
N GLY A 56 11.53 17.39 -2.26
CA GLY A 56 12.54 17.49 -1.19
C GLY A 56 12.18 16.81 0.13
N ARG A 57 10.98 16.27 0.27
CA ARG A 57 10.54 15.59 1.52
C ARG A 57 10.81 14.10 1.47
N VAL A 58 11.19 13.52 2.60
CA VAL A 58 11.37 12.08 2.75
C VAL A 58 10.00 11.43 2.90
N PRO A 59 9.68 10.37 2.13
CA PRO A 59 8.43 9.64 2.28
C PRO A 59 8.36 8.95 3.65
N THR A 60 7.43 9.39 4.48
CA THR A 60 7.12 8.83 5.81
C THR A 60 5.61 8.74 5.99
N LEU A 61 5.15 8.01 7.00
CA LEU A 61 3.72 8.00 7.35
C LEU A 61 3.24 9.37 7.83
N LEU A 62 4.08 10.11 8.55
CA LEU A 62 3.75 11.49 8.95
C LEU A 62 3.50 12.38 7.72
N LEU A 63 4.33 12.26 6.68
CA LEU A 63 4.09 12.95 5.42
C LEU A 63 2.78 12.48 4.76
N ALA A 64 2.49 11.18 4.80
CA ALA A 64 1.25 10.64 4.26
C ALA A 64 0.03 11.19 5.00
N GLU A 65 0.08 11.33 6.33
CA GLU A 65 -1.00 11.94 7.13
C GLU A 65 -1.25 13.40 6.76
N GLN A 66 -0.19 14.20 6.71
CA GLN A 66 -0.30 15.62 6.33
C GLN A 66 -0.89 15.82 4.94
N LEU A 67 -0.49 14.97 4.00
CA LEU A 67 -1.04 15.01 2.64
C LEU A 67 -2.45 14.43 2.59
N ALA A 68 -2.77 13.41 3.38
CA ALA A 68 -4.12 12.85 3.48
C ALA A 68 -5.13 13.91 3.94
N GLU A 69 -4.79 14.67 4.96
CA GLU A 69 -5.58 15.81 5.42
C GLU A 69 -5.75 16.87 4.31
N ARG A 70 -4.65 17.26 3.68
CA ARG A 70 -4.65 18.27 2.61
C ARG A 70 -5.50 17.87 1.40
N TYR A 71 -5.48 16.61 1.01
CA TYR A 71 -6.19 16.10 -0.17
C TYR A 71 -7.57 15.50 0.16
N GLY A 72 -7.98 15.48 1.43
CA GLY A 72 -9.24 14.86 1.86
C GLY A 72 -9.29 13.35 1.58
N ALA A 73 -8.15 12.67 1.70
CA ALA A 73 -7.99 11.26 1.35
C ALA A 73 -7.61 10.40 2.57
N SER A 74 -7.66 9.08 2.44
CA SER A 74 -7.16 8.21 3.49
C SER A 74 -5.61 8.20 3.52
N VAL A 75 -5.03 7.97 4.70
CA VAL A 75 -3.57 7.80 4.87
C VAL A 75 -3.05 6.66 3.99
N GLU A 76 -3.82 5.58 3.88
CA GLU A 76 -3.49 4.42 3.05
C GLU A 76 -3.41 4.79 1.55
N ALA A 77 -4.42 5.49 1.01
CA ALA A 77 -4.42 5.93 -0.39
C ALA A 77 -3.27 6.90 -0.66
N THR A 78 -2.99 7.80 0.27
CA THR A 78 -1.91 8.78 0.17
C THR A 78 -0.53 8.11 0.24
N ALA A 79 -0.35 7.13 1.12
CA ALA A 79 0.91 6.37 1.21
C ALA A 79 1.17 5.56 -0.07
N ARG A 80 0.14 4.94 -0.66
CA ARG A 80 0.26 4.28 -1.98
C ARG A 80 0.70 5.28 -3.05
N ARG A 81 0.09 6.46 -3.09
CA ARG A 81 0.49 7.52 -4.04
C ARG A 81 1.92 7.99 -3.82
N LEU A 82 2.38 8.10 -2.56
CA LEU A 82 3.78 8.40 -2.24
C LEU A 82 4.73 7.35 -2.81
N VAL A 83 4.41 6.06 -2.66
CA VAL A 83 5.19 4.95 -3.22
C VAL A 83 5.29 5.07 -4.74
N ASP A 84 4.17 5.32 -5.43
CA ASP A 84 4.13 5.43 -6.90
C ASP A 84 4.93 6.62 -7.42
N MET A 85 4.94 7.72 -6.69
CA MET A 85 5.47 8.99 -7.16
C MET A 85 6.90 9.26 -6.73
N ARG A 86 7.34 8.70 -5.61
CA ARG A 86 8.63 9.07 -4.98
C ARG A 86 9.71 8.00 -5.11
N GLY A 87 9.36 6.85 -5.67
CA GLY A 87 10.27 5.75 -6.03
C GLY A 87 10.92 5.13 -4.85
N PRO A 88 11.97 4.26 -4.96
CA PRO A 88 11.76 2.91 -4.44
C PRO A 88 11.29 2.91 -3.00
N ALA A 89 10.09 2.39 -2.77
CA ALA A 89 9.46 2.28 -1.47
C ALA A 89 8.59 1.03 -1.39
N LEU A 90 8.40 0.53 -0.18
CA LEU A 90 7.55 -0.60 0.14
C LEU A 90 6.54 -0.14 1.20
N PHE A 91 5.27 -0.24 0.90
CA PHE A 91 4.18 0.06 1.83
C PHE A 91 3.44 -1.21 2.20
N LEU A 92 3.27 -1.43 3.49
CA LEU A 92 2.66 -2.62 4.07
C LEU A 92 1.44 -2.24 4.91
N ALA A 93 0.35 -3.00 4.76
CA ALA A 93 -0.69 -3.09 5.78
C ALA A 93 -0.56 -4.43 6.51
N LEU A 94 -0.46 -4.36 7.81
CA LEU A 94 -0.30 -5.50 8.71
C LEU A 94 -1.49 -5.56 9.64
N GLU A 95 -2.04 -6.75 9.88
CA GLU A 95 -3.17 -6.96 10.79
C GLU A 95 -2.94 -8.16 11.69
N GLN A 96 -3.48 -8.10 12.91
CA GLN A 96 -3.51 -9.28 13.78
C GLN A 96 -4.53 -10.28 13.26
N GLY A 97 -4.11 -11.53 13.14
CA GLY A 97 -4.99 -12.59 12.67
C GLY A 97 -4.32 -13.95 12.57
N CYS A 98 -5.15 -14.96 12.35
CA CYS A 98 -4.69 -16.32 12.07
C CYS A 98 -4.33 -16.47 10.59
N ARG A 99 -3.52 -17.46 10.29
CA ARG A 99 -3.20 -17.80 8.90
C ARG A 99 -4.45 -18.36 8.21
N PRO A 100 -4.86 -17.84 7.05
CA PRO A 100 -5.94 -18.46 6.28
C PRO A 100 -5.57 -19.91 5.94
N ARG A 101 -6.49 -20.85 6.14
CA ARG A 101 -6.31 -22.28 5.86
C ARG A 101 -5.13 -22.96 6.61
N GLY A 102 -4.74 -22.42 7.75
CA GLY A 102 -3.73 -23.02 8.64
C GLY A 102 -4.38 -23.64 9.88
N PRO A 103 -3.59 -24.37 10.70
CA PRO A 103 -4.03 -24.80 12.01
C PRO A 103 -4.44 -23.57 12.84
N ARG A 104 -5.29 -23.77 13.84
CA ARG A 104 -5.65 -22.71 14.80
C ARG A 104 -4.41 -22.35 15.61
N GLU A 105 -3.79 -21.24 15.23
CA GLU A 105 -2.66 -20.64 15.94
C GLU A 105 -3.13 -19.39 16.68
N GLU A 106 -2.37 -18.95 17.67
CA GLU A 106 -2.56 -17.63 18.25
C GLU A 106 -2.49 -16.53 17.17
N PRO A 107 -3.34 -15.50 17.24
CA PRO A 107 -3.30 -14.38 16.32
C PRO A 107 -1.91 -13.72 16.34
N LYS A 108 -1.30 -13.57 15.17
CA LYS A 108 -0.01 -12.89 14.97
C LYS A 108 -0.20 -11.69 14.06
N LEU A 109 0.67 -10.70 14.17
CA LEU A 109 0.73 -9.62 13.19
C LEU A 109 1.17 -10.22 11.84
N ARG A 110 0.37 -9.99 10.79
CA ARG A 110 0.58 -10.57 9.46
C ARG A 110 0.43 -9.55 8.36
N VAL A 111 1.18 -9.74 7.29
CA VAL A 111 1.07 -8.94 6.07
C VAL A 111 -0.29 -9.22 5.41
N GLN A 112 -1.16 -8.22 5.33
CA GLN A 112 -2.44 -8.31 4.64
C GLN A 112 -2.29 -7.98 3.16
N TRP A 113 -1.65 -6.88 2.86
CA TRP A 113 -1.34 -6.49 1.50
C TRP A 113 -0.09 -5.62 1.44
N ILE A 114 0.43 -5.50 0.23
CA ILE A 114 1.71 -4.86 -0.08
C ILE A 114 1.50 -3.97 -1.28
N HIS A 115 2.08 -2.78 -1.24
CA HIS A 115 2.22 -1.91 -2.39
C HIS A 115 3.68 -1.47 -2.48
N LEU A 116 4.30 -1.63 -3.65
CA LEU A 116 5.73 -1.37 -3.80
C LEU A 116 6.06 -0.71 -5.14
N SER A 117 7.13 0.06 -5.15
CA SER A 117 7.78 0.55 -6.36
C SER A 117 9.29 0.32 -6.28
N GLY A 118 9.92 -0.09 -7.38
CA GLY A 118 11.33 -0.42 -7.42
C GLY A 118 11.64 -1.88 -7.05
N GLY A 119 12.94 -2.20 -6.98
CA GLY A 119 13.43 -3.58 -6.79
C GLY A 119 13.48 -4.02 -5.33
N TRP A 120 12.32 -4.16 -4.68
CA TRP A 120 12.23 -4.70 -3.34
C TRP A 120 12.16 -6.23 -3.34
N PRO A 121 12.69 -6.91 -2.30
CA PRO A 121 12.52 -8.34 -2.17
C PRO A 121 11.04 -8.72 -2.02
N PHE A 122 10.71 -9.91 -2.49
CA PHE A 122 9.34 -10.42 -2.37
C PHE A 122 8.97 -10.65 -0.90
N VAL A 123 7.87 -10.04 -0.48
CA VAL A 123 7.27 -10.23 0.84
C VAL A 123 5.97 -11.02 0.67
N PRO A 124 5.86 -12.24 1.22
CA PRO A 124 4.64 -13.04 1.05
C PRO A 124 3.45 -12.44 1.79
N ARG A 125 2.27 -12.46 1.17
CA ARG A 125 1.01 -12.17 1.86
C ARG A 125 0.79 -13.19 2.99
N HIS A 126 0.20 -12.76 4.09
CA HIS A 126 -0.02 -13.53 5.32
C HIS A 126 1.27 -13.99 6.02
N LYS A 127 2.42 -13.51 5.60
CA LYS A 127 3.67 -13.69 6.35
C LYS A 127 3.52 -13.09 7.75
N SER A 128 3.84 -13.86 8.78
CA SER A 128 3.90 -13.37 10.16
C SER A 128 5.10 -12.45 10.36
N VAL A 129 4.88 -11.37 11.07
CA VAL A 129 5.92 -10.45 11.53
C VAL A 129 6.42 -10.93 12.88
N PRO A 130 7.75 -11.02 13.12
CA PRO A 130 8.29 -11.32 14.44
C PRO A 130 7.80 -10.34 15.50
N GLY A 131 7.50 -10.82 16.70
CA GLY A 131 6.95 -9.98 17.78
C GLY A 131 7.93 -8.91 18.29
N ASP A 132 9.23 -9.15 18.15
CA ASP A 132 10.33 -8.23 18.47
C ASP A 132 10.69 -7.27 17.32
N SER A 133 10.00 -7.37 16.19
CA SER A 133 10.22 -6.50 15.03
C SER A 133 9.78 -5.07 15.30
N LEU A 134 10.49 -4.09 14.73
CA LEU A 134 10.06 -2.68 14.67
C LEU A 134 8.62 -2.52 14.15
N LEU A 135 8.19 -3.42 13.27
CA LEU A 135 6.83 -3.40 12.70
C LEU A 135 5.75 -3.84 13.69
N ALA A 136 6.10 -4.46 14.81
CA ALA A 136 5.16 -4.86 15.87
C ALA A 136 5.02 -3.79 16.95
N ARG A 137 5.99 -2.91 17.14
CA ARG A 137 5.99 -1.84 18.16
C ARG A 137 4.77 -0.92 18.10
N PRO A 138 4.22 -0.58 16.91
CA PRO A 138 3.00 0.22 16.87
C PRO A 138 1.77 -0.39 17.56
N LEU A 139 1.73 -1.71 17.78
CA LEU A 139 0.65 -2.35 18.54
C LEU A 139 0.57 -1.88 19.99
N SER A 140 1.68 -1.41 20.58
CA SER A 140 1.74 -0.77 21.90
C SER A 140 1.50 0.74 21.87
N GLY A 141 1.11 1.30 20.73
CA GLY A 141 0.88 2.74 20.56
C GLY A 141 2.12 3.55 20.19
N GLU A 142 3.27 2.90 20.03
CA GLU A 142 4.51 3.58 19.65
C GLU A 142 4.48 3.92 18.15
N ARG A 143 5.00 5.10 17.81
CA ARG A 143 5.28 5.48 16.42
C ARG A 143 6.75 5.22 16.11
N VAL A 144 7.02 4.49 15.03
CA VAL A 144 8.37 4.12 14.62
C VAL A 144 8.82 5.00 13.47
N GLU A 145 10.00 5.62 13.61
CA GLU A 145 10.69 6.39 12.57
C GLU A 145 12.20 6.13 12.67
N GLU A 146 12.64 4.94 12.24
CA GLU A 146 14.01 4.48 12.49
C GLU A 146 14.69 3.93 11.23
N ALA A 147 16.04 4.02 11.20
CA ALA A 147 16.86 3.26 10.26
C ALA A 147 17.07 1.84 10.79
N ALA A 148 16.89 0.83 9.95
CA ALA A 148 16.90 -0.55 10.39
C ALA A 148 17.34 -1.55 9.32
N THR A 149 17.50 -2.79 9.76
CA THR A 149 17.46 -3.99 8.94
C THR A 149 16.24 -4.82 9.37
N LEU A 150 15.35 -5.10 8.43
CA LEU A 150 14.16 -5.91 8.69
C LEU A 150 14.45 -7.39 8.40
N THR A 151 14.33 -8.21 9.42
CA THR A 151 14.49 -9.67 9.34
C THR A 151 13.14 -10.37 9.41
N GLY A 152 13.05 -11.60 8.86
CA GLY A 152 11.85 -12.44 8.95
C GLY A 152 10.66 -12.02 8.09
N LEU A 153 10.72 -10.88 7.39
CA LEU A 153 9.66 -10.38 6.52
C LEU A 153 9.76 -10.97 5.11
N ALA A 154 10.96 -11.05 4.56
CA ALA A 154 11.28 -11.63 3.26
C ALA A 154 12.25 -12.82 3.43
N ALA A 155 12.58 -13.50 2.33
CA ALA A 155 13.55 -14.61 2.35
C ALA A 155 14.96 -14.16 2.77
N THR A 156 15.31 -12.93 2.44
CA THR A 156 16.57 -12.28 2.85
C THR A 156 16.27 -11.05 3.69
N PRO A 157 17.15 -10.65 4.64
CA PRO A 157 17.01 -9.41 5.37
C PRO A 157 16.93 -8.20 4.43
N ILE A 158 16.02 -7.28 4.73
CA ILE A 158 15.90 -6.00 4.02
C ILE A 158 16.79 -4.99 4.74
N GLN A 159 17.95 -4.71 4.18
CA GLN A 159 18.99 -3.91 4.81
C GLN A 159 18.92 -2.44 4.43
N ASN A 160 19.51 -1.59 5.29
CA ASN A 160 19.69 -0.17 5.03
C ASN A 160 18.38 0.55 4.65
N VAL A 161 17.34 0.30 5.44
CA VAL A 161 16.02 0.92 5.25
C VAL A 161 15.69 1.90 6.36
N ARG A 162 14.85 2.88 6.02
CA ARG A 162 14.12 3.69 6.98
C ARG A 162 12.72 3.11 7.09
N VAL A 163 12.30 2.81 8.30
CA VAL A 163 10.96 2.33 8.63
C VAL A 163 10.17 3.47 9.26
N SER A 164 9.02 3.77 8.69
CA SER A 164 8.01 4.66 9.26
C SER A 164 6.76 3.82 9.49
N ALA A 165 6.39 3.55 10.76
CA ALA A 165 5.26 2.68 11.08
C ALA A 165 4.39 3.27 12.19
N GLY A 166 3.09 3.00 12.13
CA GLY A 166 2.10 3.50 13.07
C GLY A 166 0.87 2.61 13.17
N PHE A 167 0.09 2.83 14.23
CA PHE A 167 -1.14 2.10 14.52
C PHE A 167 -2.35 2.83 13.91
N TYR A 168 -3.13 2.14 13.08
CA TYR A 168 -4.30 2.68 12.36
C TYR A 168 -5.46 1.69 12.43
N PRO A 169 -6.08 1.51 13.59
CA PRO A 169 -7.23 0.61 13.71
C PRO A 169 -8.40 1.12 12.88
N TYR A 170 -9.22 0.21 12.41
CA TYR A 170 -10.43 0.57 11.67
C TYR A 170 -11.58 -0.40 11.99
N ALA A 171 -12.81 0.04 11.75
CA ALA A 171 -13.97 -0.83 11.74
C ALA A 171 -14.36 -1.17 10.30
N ASP A 172 -14.67 -2.43 10.03
CA ASP A 172 -15.23 -2.83 8.74
C ASP A 172 -16.70 -2.44 8.60
N SER A 173 -17.30 -2.74 7.45
CA SER A 173 -18.72 -2.45 7.16
C SER A 173 -19.71 -3.18 8.08
N HIS A 174 -19.26 -4.18 8.83
CA HIS A 174 -20.02 -4.93 9.83
C HIS A 174 -19.78 -4.44 11.26
N GLY A 175 -18.96 -3.39 11.43
CA GLY A 175 -18.59 -2.83 12.74
C GLY A 175 -17.50 -3.61 13.48
N THR A 176 -16.88 -4.62 12.84
CA THR A 176 -15.80 -5.38 13.45
C THR A 176 -14.55 -4.53 13.52
N GLN A 177 -13.97 -4.41 14.72
CA GLN A 177 -12.73 -3.69 14.93
C GLN A 177 -11.52 -4.50 14.46
N HIS A 178 -10.70 -3.91 13.65
CA HIS A 178 -9.46 -4.48 13.13
C HIS A 178 -8.25 -3.74 13.66
N THR A 179 -7.29 -4.49 14.16
CA THR A 179 -5.99 -3.99 14.58
C THR A 179 -5.10 -3.87 13.35
N ARG A 180 -4.82 -2.65 12.90
CA ARG A 180 -3.99 -2.41 11.72
C ARG A 180 -2.75 -1.60 12.05
N VAL A 181 -1.61 -2.07 11.55
CA VAL A 181 -0.36 -1.31 11.48
C VAL A 181 -0.09 -0.99 10.02
N LEU A 182 0.17 0.27 9.72
CA LEU A 182 0.69 0.70 8.43
C LEU A 182 2.20 0.94 8.56
N ALA A 183 2.96 0.52 7.56
CA ALA A 183 4.40 0.74 7.51
C ALA A 183 4.86 1.16 6.12
N LEU A 184 5.55 2.29 6.04
CA LEU A 184 6.22 2.78 4.85
C LEU A 184 7.73 2.59 5.02
N ILE A 185 8.33 1.84 4.12
CA ILE A 185 9.74 1.46 4.16
C ILE A 185 10.42 2.04 2.93
N THR A 186 11.47 2.81 3.15
CA THR A 186 12.26 3.45 2.09
C THR A 186 13.73 3.11 2.25
N SER A 187 14.54 3.32 1.23
CA SER A 187 16.00 3.20 1.38
C SER A 187 16.52 4.27 2.36
N ALA A 188 17.36 3.87 3.30
CA ALA A 188 18.01 4.81 4.23
C ALA A 188 18.97 5.77 3.52
N HIS A 189 19.52 5.35 2.38
CA HIS A 189 20.37 6.19 1.54
C HIS A 189 19.54 6.67 0.34
N PRO A 190 19.38 7.99 0.13
CA PRO A 190 18.77 8.49 -1.09
C PRO A 190 19.61 7.97 -2.27
N SER A 191 19.02 7.14 -3.12
CA SER A 191 19.67 6.69 -4.34
C SER A 191 20.08 7.94 -5.11
N ARG A 192 21.40 8.19 -5.25
CA ARG A 192 21.90 9.14 -6.24
C ARG A 192 21.29 8.68 -7.57
N ARG A 193 20.30 9.40 -8.05
CA ARG A 193 19.79 9.20 -9.41
C ARG A 193 21.03 9.19 -10.30
N ARG A 194 21.37 8.04 -10.87
CA ARG A 194 22.26 8.02 -12.02
C ARG A 194 21.59 8.95 -13.05
N ARG A 195 22.17 10.14 -13.21
CA ARG A 195 21.88 10.95 -14.39
C ARG A 195 22.30 10.07 -15.55
N ALA A 196 21.30 9.58 -16.29
CA ALA A 196 21.56 9.07 -17.63
C ALA A 196 22.12 10.26 -18.40
N ALA A 197 23.37 10.11 -18.81
CA ALA A 197 24.03 11.01 -19.76
C ALA A 197 23.43 10.75 -21.14
#